data_2e6ee4cebdb8e049dc763a5be6a850ab
#
_entry.id   2e6ee4cebdb8e049dc763a5be6a850ab
#
_cell.length_a   1.000
_cell.length_b   1.000
_cell.length_c   1.000
_cell.angle_alpha   90.00
_cell.angle_beta   90.00
_cell.angle_gamma   90.00
#
_symmetry.space_group_name_H-M   'P 1'
#
loop_
_entity.id
_entity.type
_entity.pdbx_description
1 polymer ?
#
loop_
_entity_poly.entity_id
_entity_poly.type
_entity_poly.pdbx_seq_one_letter_code
_entity_poly.pdbx_strand_id
1 'polypeptide(L)'
;MTRILRLCSLLGCALLPAACQPGGDPTIALEGATLIDGSGGAPMHDALIIVKNGHIETVARVSEARVPRGAQEISLVGKTIIPGLIDAHAHVERWAVQRYVVWGVTTVRDLGATSTDSAIALRNDLNLGAVLGPRMFTSGAMIDGAPPTYAAATAVRTRDEARRAVDQRAVVGADCVKIYTKLTPDLLAPLLDEAATLRLPVAAHLGKIDALTAARAGVASLEHMAGVVQAATPSPGAYFRAHDQFLRGWTLEEGGWSTLDSAAVARVARTLAATHVAIVPTLVLHEMMSRLDNPTLLSRPGMEDVPAAAASVRDVQGLLRRAGWRAPELKAFRRSRARQDQFVREFKRAGGLIAAGSDAANQLLVPGLSLHEELSLLVGAGLTPLEALTAATRKGAELMHADSLGRIAPGKVADLVVLDADPAADIGATRHIAWVMIRGRMIPPDSLRKTWAH
;
A
#
# COMPACT_ATOMS: atom_id res chain seq x y z
N MET A 1 70.16 46.31 -26.99
CA MET A 1 70.62 45.99 -25.61
C MET A 1 69.63 46.63 -24.65
N THR A 2 68.65 45.91 -24.16
CA THR A 2 67.86 46.33 -23.01
C THR A 2 67.16 45.08 -22.42
N ARG A 3 67.58 44.69 -21.23
CA ARG A 3 67.06 43.55 -20.49
C ARG A 3 65.70 43.90 -19.84
N ILE A 4 64.66 43.13 -20.10
CA ILE A 4 63.36 43.19 -19.40
C ILE A 4 63.34 42.14 -18.31
N LEU A 5 63.35 42.61 -17.04
CA LEU A 5 63.09 41.78 -15.86
C LEU A 5 61.61 41.40 -15.84
N ARG A 6 61.31 40.09 -15.78
CA ARG A 6 59.97 39.58 -15.44
C ARG A 6 59.87 39.32 -13.94
N LEU A 7 58.98 40.07 -13.31
CA LEU A 7 58.54 39.83 -11.92
C LEU A 7 57.52 38.69 -11.92
N CYS A 8 57.87 37.56 -11.30
CA CYS A 8 56.92 36.48 -11.02
C CYS A 8 56.27 36.78 -9.67
N SER A 9 54.96 37.12 -9.70
CA SER A 9 54.13 37.20 -8.48
C SER A 9 53.65 35.79 -8.15
N LEU A 10 54.11 35.23 -7.04
CA LEU A 10 53.60 34.01 -6.44
C LEU A 10 52.30 34.34 -5.68
N LEU A 11 51.15 34.00 -6.25
CA LEU A 11 49.87 33.93 -5.49
C LEU A 11 49.91 32.63 -4.69
N GLY A 12 50.07 32.74 -3.38
CA GLY A 12 49.88 31.62 -2.45
C GLY A 12 48.37 31.32 -2.32
N CYS A 13 47.89 30.23 -2.93
CA CYS A 13 46.60 29.69 -2.63
C CYS A 13 46.65 29.04 -1.24
N ALA A 14 46.11 29.68 -0.23
CA ALA A 14 45.85 29.09 1.07
C ALA A 14 44.71 28.08 0.90
N LEU A 15 45.04 26.79 0.81
CA LEU A 15 44.12 25.67 0.96
C LEU A 15 43.66 25.64 2.43
N LEU A 16 42.47 26.19 2.71
CA LEU A 16 41.77 25.92 3.94
C LEU A 16 41.38 24.44 3.94
N PRO A 17 41.72 23.64 4.96
CA PRO A 17 41.23 22.30 5.08
C PRO A 17 39.73 22.37 5.27
N ALA A 18 38.96 21.84 4.32
CA ALA A 18 37.57 21.51 4.54
C ALA A 18 37.53 20.46 5.65
N ALA A 19 37.19 20.87 6.85
CA ALA A 19 36.88 19.96 7.93
C ALA A 19 35.67 19.15 7.50
N CYS A 20 35.87 17.93 7.00
CA CYS A 20 34.87 16.89 6.98
C CYS A 20 34.46 16.66 8.43
N GLN A 21 33.36 17.25 8.86
CA GLN A 21 32.68 16.78 10.05
C GLN A 21 32.14 15.40 9.73
N PRO A 22 32.45 14.37 10.52
CA PRO A 22 31.77 13.09 10.45
C PRO A 22 30.40 13.29 11.11
N GLY A 23 29.47 13.92 10.39
CA GLY A 23 28.08 14.06 10.82
C GLY A 23 27.31 12.83 10.43
N GLY A 24 27.36 11.76 11.24
CA GLY A 24 26.31 10.76 11.25
C GLY A 24 24.98 11.43 11.63
N ASP A 25 23.86 10.91 11.13
CA ASP A 25 22.54 11.39 11.55
C ASP A 25 22.45 11.45 13.10
N PRO A 26 21.85 12.50 13.67
CA PRO A 26 21.75 12.65 15.11
C PRO A 26 21.03 11.44 15.73
N THR A 27 21.52 10.95 16.85
CA THR A 27 20.78 9.98 17.67
C THR A 27 19.54 10.69 18.23
N ILE A 28 18.35 10.09 18.05
CA ILE A 28 17.08 10.64 18.54
C ILE A 28 16.54 9.70 19.62
N ALA A 29 16.13 10.27 20.77
CA ALA A 29 15.42 9.57 21.83
C ALA A 29 13.96 10.03 21.86
N LEU A 30 13.02 9.13 21.66
CA LEU A 30 11.58 9.36 21.77
C LEU A 30 11.10 8.76 23.10
N GLU A 31 10.54 9.61 24.00
CA GLU A 31 10.31 9.22 25.39
C GLU A 31 8.87 9.42 25.85
N GLY A 32 8.38 8.50 26.68
CA GLY A 32 7.14 8.65 27.45
C GLY A 32 5.86 8.33 26.69
N ALA A 33 5.95 7.89 25.43
CA ALA A 33 4.76 7.53 24.65
C ALA A 33 4.20 6.15 25.01
N THR A 34 2.96 5.90 24.64
CA THR A 34 2.42 4.54 24.51
C THR A 34 2.89 3.96 23.16
N LEU A 35 3.56 2.82 23.18
CA LEU A 35 4.05 2.14 22.00
C LEU A 35 3.12 0.98 21.60
N ILE A 36 2.63 0.99 20.36
CA ILE A 36 2.04 -0.16 19.67
C ILE A 36 3.04 -0.62 18.60
N ASP A 37 3.79 -1.68 18.90
CA ASP A 37 4.99 -2.06 18.13
C ASP A 37 4.75 -2.78 16.80
N GLY A 38 3.48 -2.99 16.42
CA GLY A 38 3.10 -3.73 15.20
C GLY A 38 3.15 -5.26 15.35
N SER A 39 3.51 -5.81 16.51
CA SER A 39 3.47 -7.26 16.75
C SER A 39 2.06 -7.84 16.86
N GLY A 40 1.09 -6.99 17.21
CA GLY A 40 -0.26 -7.38 17.61
C GLY A 40 -0.40 -7.68 19.10
N GLY A 41 0.69 -7.51 19.88
CA GLY A 41 0.70 -7.61 21.34
C GLY A 41 0.10 -6.38 22.05
N ALA A 42 0.06 -6.44 23.39
CA ALA A 42 -0.41 -5.34 24.21
C ALA A 42 0.49 -4.10 24.07
N PRO A 43 -0.08 -2.87 24.08
CA PRO A 43 0.69 -1.64 24.08
C PRO A 43 1.67 -1.54 25.27
N MET A 44 2.85 -0.96 25.02
CA MET A 44 3.84 -0.64 26.07
C MET A 44 3.70 0.82 26.45
N HIS A 45 3.38 1.10 27.72
CA HIS A 45 3.36 2.46 28.24
C HIS A 45 4.76 2.92 28.65
N ASP A 46 4.95 4.25 28.61
CA ASP A 46 6.21 4.89 29.01
C ASP A 46 7.42 4.36 28.22
N ALA A 47 7.29 4.27 26.91
CA ALA A 47 8.30 3.73 26.03
C ALA A 47 9.44 4.71 25.78
N LEU A 48 10.67 4.16 25.70
CA LEU A 48 11.86 4.81 25.17
C LEU A 48 12.27 4.12 23.88
N ILE A 49 12.35 4.90 22.79
CA ILE A 49 12.83 4.43 21.48
C ILE A 49 14.05 5.25 21.10
N ILE A 50 15.20 4.58 20.92
CA ILE A 50 16.41 5.21 20.43
C ILE A 50 16.53 4.92 18.93
N VAL A 51 16.65 6.00 18.16
CA VAL A 51 16.85 5.95 16.70
C VAL A 51 18.24 6.47 16.37
N LYS A 52 18.98 5.72 15.56
CA LYS A 52 20.33 6.07 15.12
C LYS A 52 20.55 5.64 13.68
N ASN A 53 21.08 6.53 12.86
CA ASN A 53 21.35 6.26 11.44
C ASN A 53 20.11 5.69 10.69
N GLY A 54 18.92 6.21 10.97
CA GLY A 54 17.69 5.78 10.31
C GLY A 54 17.12 4.43 10.78
N HIS A 55 17.71 3.80 11.81
CA HIS A 55 17.28 2.51 12.36
C HIS A 55 16.95 2.62 13.86
N ILE A 56 16.10 1.74 14.32
CA ILE A 56 15.78 1.58 15.73
C ILE A 56 16.93 0.82 16.41
N GLU A 57 17.58 1.45 17.37
CA GLU A 57 18.68 0.85 18.14
C GLU A 57 18.14 0.18 19.40
N THR A 58 17.21 0.85 20.11
CA THR A 58 16.66 0.37 21.39
C THR A 58 15.16 0.59 21.46
N VAL A 59 14.47 -0.35 22.05
CA VAL A 59 13.06 -0.24 22.49
C VAL A 59 13.00 -0.77 23.92
N ALA A 60 12.61 0.08 24.87
CA ALA A 60 12.54 -0.25 26.30
C ALA A 60 11.50 0.64 26.99
N ARG A 61 11.30 0.47 28.30
CA ARG A 61 10.63 1.50 29.12
C ARG A 61 11.66 2.56 29.53
N VAL A 62 11.21 3.79 29.76
CA VAL A 62 12.08 4.88 30.23
C VAL A 62 12.84 4.49 31.51
N SER A 63 12.22 3.72 32.41
CA SER A 63 12.83 3.24 33.62
C SER A 63 13.92 2.14 33.44
N GLU A 64 13.97 1.50 32.28
CA GLU A 64 14.79 0.31 32.00
C GLU A 64 16.05 0.61 31.17
N ALA A 65 16.11 1.76 30.51
CA ALA A 65 17.24 2.13 29.67
C ALA A 65 17.60 3.62 29.83
N ARG A 66 18.81 3.97 29.42
CA ARG A 66 19.31 5.35 29.47
C ARG A 66 19.43 5.96 28.09
N VAL A 67 19.09 7.24 28.01
CA VAL A 67 19.30 8.02 26.79
C VAL A 67 20.83 8.21 26.58
N PRO A 68 21.34 7.93 25.37
CA PRO A 68 22.75 8.17 25.06
C PRO A 68 23.12 9.67 25.18
N ARG A 69 24.31 9.96 25.65
CA ARG A 69 24.80 11.35 25.72
C ARG A 69 24.82 12.00 24.33
N GLY A 70 24.24 13.20 24.25
CA GLY A 70 24.19 13.96 22.99
C GLY A 70 23.04 13.54 22.04
N ALA A 71 22.17 12.63 22.44
CA ALA A 71 20.96 12.36 21.71
C ALA A 71 20.00 13.57 21.76
N GLN A 72 19.26 13.78 20.69
CA GLN A 72 18.13 14.71 20.67
C GLN A 72 16.96 14.05 21.40
N GLU A 73 16.60 14.56 22.56
CA GLU A 73 15.49 14.06 23.36
C GLU A 73 14.18 14.71 22.93
N ILE A 74 13.15 13.91 22.67
CA ILE A 74 11.82 14.36 22.28
C ILE A 74 10.80 13.69 23.21
N SER A 75 10.19 14.51 24.08
CA SER A 75 9.10 14.03 24.95
C SER A 75 7.83 13.85 24.16
N LEU A 76 7.26 12.64 24.26
CA LEU A 76 6.02 12.22 23.61
C LEU A 76 4.98 11.72 24.65
N VAL A 77 5.07 12.25 25.86
CA VAL A 77 4.10 11.96 26.94
C VAL A 77 2.68 12.29 26.45
N GLY A 78 1.73 11.35 26.64
CA GLY A 78 0.34 11.48 26.20
C GLY A 78 0.13 11.16 24.69
N LYS A 79 1.18 10.84 23.95
CA LYS A 79 1.09 10.41 22.54
C LYS A 79 1.15 8.88 22.42
N THR A 80 0.75 8.39 21.25
CA THR A 80 0.93 6.98 20.86
C THR A 80 1.87 6.89 19.66
N ILE A 81 2.81 5.94 19.70
CA ILE A 81 3.69 5.63 18.55
C ILE A 81 3.28 4.29 17.96
N ILE A 82 3.13 4.29 16.62
CA ILE A 82 2.89 3.08 15.82
C ILE A 82 3.95 2.96 14.73
N PRO A 83 4.16 1.78 14.12
CA PRO A 83 4.98 1.68 12.90
C PRO A 83 4.39 2.54 11.79
N GLY A 84 5.24 3.01 10.89
CA GLY A 84 4.77 3.64 9.66
C GLY A 84 3.79 2.74 8.91
N LEU A 85 2.67 3.32 8.47
CA LEU A 85 1.62 2.58 7.78
C LEU A 85 2.09 2.11 6.40
N ILE A 86 1.59 0.97 6.00
CA ILE A 86 1.86 0.30 4.72
C ILE A 86 0.57 0.17 3.94
N ASP A 87 0.49 0.80 2.78
CA ASP A 87 -0.58 0.61 1.82
C ASP A 87 -0.19 -0.52 0.85
N ALA A 88 -0.76 -1.70 1.04
CA ALA A 88 -0.38 -2.90 0.29
C ALA A 88 -1.01 -2.99 -1.10
N HIS A 89 -1.83 -2.03 -1.49
CA HIS A 89 -2.38 -1.90 -2.84
C HIS A 89 -2.68 -0.44 -3.17
N ALA A 90 -1.88 0.13 -4.05
CA ALA A 90 -2.05 1.49 -4.54
C ALA A 90 -1.70 1.58 -6.03
N HIS A 91 -2.09 2.70 -6.66
CA HIS A 91 -1.65 3.14 -7.99
C HIS A 91 -0.94 4.48 -7.82
N VAL A 92 0.40 4.44 -7.79
CA VAL A 92 1.20 5.57 -7.32
C VAL A 92 1.48 6.55 -8.46
N GLU A 93 0.89 7.72 -8.36
CA GLU A 93 1.18 8.86 -9.23
C GLU A 93 2.16 9.83 -8.54
N ARG A 94 3.02 10.51 -9.31
CA ARG A 94 4.06 11.41 -8.76
C ARG A 94 3.48 12.52 -7.86
N TRP A 95 2.32 13.05 -8.19
CA TRP A 95 1.66 14.07 -7.36
C TRP A 95 1.21 13.53 -6.00
N ALA A 96 1.00 12.22 -5.88
CA ALA A 96 0.44 11.58 -4.70
C ALA A 96 1.49 11.28 -3.61
N VAL A 97 2.79 11.22 -3.95
CA VAL A 97 3.82 10.65 -3.06
C VAL A 97 3.89 11.34 -1.69
N GLN A 98 3.81 12.67 -1.64
CA GLN A 98 3.82 13.39 -0.36
C GLN A 98 2.50 13.27 0.39
N ARG A 99 1.37 13.02 -0.30
CA ARG A 99 0.05 12.81 0.31
C ARG A 99 0.05 11.55 1.17
N TYR A 100 0.69 10.48 0.71
CA TYR A 100 0.89 9.29 1.55
C TYR A 100 1.58 9.63 2.87
N VAL A 101 2.67 10.43 2.82
CA VAL A 101 3.46 10.79 4.01
C VAL A 101 2.65 11.58 5.03
N VAL A 102 1.87 12.59 4.60
CA VAL A 102 1.07 13.40 5.54
C VAL A 102 -0.01 12.61 6.25
N TRP A 103 -0.40 11.46 5.69
CA TRP A 103 -1.31 10.50 6.30
C TRP A 103 -0.58 9.31 6.94
N GLY A 104 0.72 9.44 7.27
CA GLY A 104 1.48 8.42 8.00
C GLY A 104 1.79 7.15 7.20
N VAL A 105 1.50 7.12 5.91
CA VAL A 105 1.86 6.00 5.04
C VAL A 105 3.30 6.16 4.60
N THR A 106 4.17 5.30 5.12
CA THR A 106 5.63 5.33 4.87
C THR A 106 6.08 4.32 3.83
N THR A 107 5.19 3.39 3.46
CA THR A 107 5.47 2.37 2.43
C THR A 107 4.21 2.11 1.61
N VAL A 108 4.38 1.95 0.29
CA VAL A 108 3.31 1.64 -0.66
C VAL A 108 3.71 0.48 -1.58
N ARG A 109 2.74 -0.37 -1.95
CA ARG A 109 2.89 -1.34 -3.03
C ARG A 109 2.06 -0.89 -4.22
N ASP A 110 2.73 -0.45 -5.29
CA ASP A 110 2.14 -0.03 -6.55
C ASP A 110 1.85 -1.23 -7.45
N LEU A 111 0.59 -1.43 -7.80
CA LEU A 111 0.11 -2.61 -8.53
C LEU A 111 -0.57 -2.25 -9.85
N GLY A 112 0.18 -1.61 -10.75
CA GLY A 112 -0.31 -1.37 -12.11
C GLY A 112 -0.07 0.03 -12.63
N ALA A 113 1.18 0.32 -12.92
CA ALA A 113 1.59 1.58 -13.54
C ALA A 113 1.20 1.64 -15.04
N THR A 114 1.02 2.86 -15.54
CA THR A 114 0.83 3.12 -16.98
C THR A 114 2.13 3.01 -17.77
N SER A 115 3.29 3.04 -17.11
CA SER A 115 4.62 2.83 -17.69
C SER A 115 5.51 2.15 -16.65
N THR A 116 6.07 0.99 -17.02
CA THR A 116 7.00 0.25 -16.16
C THR A 116 8.24 1.08 -15.85
N ASP A 117 8.86 1.69 -16.87
CA ASP A 117 10.09 2.46 -16.70
C ASP A 117 9.89 3.66 -15.78
N SER A 118 8.76 4.37 -15.93
CA SER A 118 8.41 5.50 -15.06
C SER A 118 8.18 5.06 -13.61
N ALA A 119 7.54 3.92 -13.39
CA ALA A 119 7.30 3.37 -12.05
C ALA A 119 8.62 2.95 -11.37
N ILE A 120 9.50 2.26 -12.11
CA ILE A 120 10.82 1.87 -11.60
C ILE A 120 11.67 3.10 -11.29
N ALA A 121 11.68 4.12 -12.16
CA ALA A 121 12.39 5.37 -11.90
C ALA A 121 11.87 6.08 -10.64
N LEU A 122 10.55 6.22 -10.51
CA LEU A 122 9.94 6.83 -9.33
C LEU A 122 10.25 6.03 -8.05
N ARG A 123 10.13 4.69 -8.10
CA ARG A 123 10.50 3.80 -6.99
C ARG A 123 11.96 4.02 -6.57
N ASN A 124 12.88 4.11 -7.50
CA ASN A 124 14.29 4.33 -7.22
C ASN A 124 14.53 5.70 -6.57
N ASP A 125 13.94 6.77 -7.11
CA ASP A 125 14.01 8.12 -6.53
C ASP A 125 13.50 8.16 -5.08
N LEU A 126 12.36 7.52 -4.82
CA LEU A 126 11.76 7.42 -3.48
C LEU A 126 12.62 6.58 -2.52
N ASN A 127 13.10 5.42 -2.98
CA ASN A 127 13.85 4.49 -2.14
C ASN A 127 15.27 4.99 -1.82
N LEU A 128 15.86 5.80 -2.70
CA LEU A 128 17.12 6.51 -2.46
C LEU A 128 16.94 7.81 -1.63
N GLY A 129 15.70 8.27 -1.45
CA GLY A 129 15.42 9.53 -0.75
C GLY A 129 15.67 10.78 -1.58
N ALA A 130 15.87 10.65 -2.90
CA ALA A 130 15.99 11.77 -3.83
C ALA A 130 14.68 12.57 -3.96
N VAL A 131 13.56 11.89 -3.76
CA VAL A 131 12.22 12.47 -3.65
C VAL A 131 11.66 12.14 -2.26
N LEU A 132 11.12 13.13 -1.57
CA LEU A 132 10.43 12.92 -0.30
C LEU A 132 9.08 12.23 -0.56
N GLY A 133 8.94 11.01 -0.04
CA GLY A 133 7.75 10.19 -0.19
C GLY A 133 7.89 8.87 0.54
N PRO A 134 6.89 7.98 0.44
CA PRO A 134 6.96 6.64 1.03
C PRO A 134 8.00 5.79 0.31
N ARG A 135 8.47 4.73 0.96
CA ARG A 135 9.15 3.64 0.28
C ARG A 135 8.18 2.99 -0.69
N MET A 136 8.64 2.65 -1.89
CA MET A 136 7.78 2.09 -2.92
C MET A 136 8.28 0.71 -3.35
N PHE A 137 7.36 -0.23 -3.47
CA PHE A 137 7.49 -1.50 -4.18
C PHE A 137 6.58 -1.42 -5.40
N THR A 138 7.00 -1.92 -6.55
CA THR A 138 6.19 -1.81 -7.78
C THR A 138 6.22 -3.07 -8.63
N SER A 139 5.08 -3.37 -9.23
CA SER A 139 4.95 -4.39 -10.28
C SER A 139 5.29 -3.87 -11.68
N GLY A 140 5.43 -2.55 -11.84
CA GLY A 140 5.33 -1.93 -13.15
C GLY A 140 3.95 -2.11 -13.77
N ALA A 141 3.86 -2.17 -15.10
CA ALA A 141 2.60 -2.41 -15.80
C ALA A 141 2.08 -3.83 -15.56
N MET A 142 0.76 -3.99 -15.55
CA MET A 142 0.09 -5.29 -15.38
C MET A 142 0.39 -6.26 -16.53
N ILE A 143 0.27 -7.57 -16.28
CA ILE A 143 0.22 -8.62 -17.32
C ILE A 143 -1.22 -9.09 -17.45
N ASP A 144 -1.78 -9.08 -18.67
CA ASP A 144 -3.17 -9.42 -18.91
C ASP A 144 -3.34 -10.29 -20.18
N GLY A 145 -4.42 -11.05 -20.24
CA GLY A 145 -4.80 -11.81 -21.44
C GLY A 145 -5.15 -10.87 -22.60
N ALA A 146 -4.80 -11.28 -23.83
CA ALA A 146 -5.06 -10.48 -25.04
C ALA A 146 -6.51 -10.60 -25.55
N PRO A 147 -7.14 -9.47 -25.99
CA PRO A 147 -6.65 -8.09 -25.89
C PRO A 147 -6.72 -7.60 -24.44
N PRO A 148 -5.71 -6.87 -23.96
CA PRO A 148 -5.63 -6.51 -22.55
C PRO A 148 -6.73 -5.52 -22.15
N THR A 149 -7.05 -5.48 -20.87
CA THR A 149 -8.04 -4.55 -20.31
C THR A 149 -7.61 -3.10 -20.48
N TYR A 150 -6.35 -2.82 -20.20
CA TYR A 150 -5.74 -1.50 -20.36
C TYR A 150 -4.61 -1.54 -21.38
N ALA A 151 -4.52 -0.51 -22.23
CA ALA A 151 -3.51 -0.42 -23.27
C ALA A 151 -2.05 -0.48 -22.75
N ALA A 152 -1.83 -0.03 -21.51
CA ALA A 152 -0.53 -0.07 -20.85
C ALA A 152 -0.12 -1.46 -20.36
N ALA A 153 -1.05 -2.42 -20.26
CA ALA A 153 -0.74 -3.77 -19.79
C ALA A 153 0.00 -4.57 -20.85
N THR A 154 0.90 -5.43 -20.41
CA THR A 154 1.56 -6.42 -21.27
C THR A 154 0.57 -7.52 -21.64
N ALA A 155 0.19 -7.57 -22.90
CA ALA A 155 -0.74 -8.57 -23.42
C ALA A 155 -0.05 -9.90 -23.68
N VAL A 156 -0.65 -11.01 -23.21
CA VAL A 156 -0.14 -12.37 -23.45
C VAL A 156 -1.22 -13.26 -24.07
N ARG A 157 -0.83 -14.09 -25.05
CA ARG A 157 -1.72 -15.01 -25.80
C ARG A 157 -1.27 -16.46 -25.69
N THR A 158 0.04 -16.67 -25.46
CA THR A 158 0.67 -17.99 -25.40
C THR A 158 1.38 -18.19 -24.08
N ARG A 159 1.67 -19.47 -23.77
CA ARG A 159 2.42 -19.86 -22.56
C ARG A 159 3.82 -19.23 -22.54
N ASP A 160 4.48 -19.16 -23.71
CA ASP A 160 5.81 -18.56 -23.85
C ASP A 160 5.76 -17.02 -23.68
N GLU A 161 4.72 -16.37 -24.19
CA GLU A 161 4.52 -14.93 -23.94
C GLU A 161 4.28 -14.64 -22.46
N ALA A 162 3.54 -15.52 -21.75
CA ALA A 162 3.33 -15.38 -20.31
C ALA A 162 4.65 -15.47 -19.53
N ARG A 163 5.55 -16.43 -19.84
CA ARG A 163 6.89 -16.53 -19.23
C ARG A 163 7.72 -15.30 -19.53
N ARG A 164 7.86 -14.93 -20.82
CA ARG A 164 8.64 -13.75 -21.22
C ARG A 164 8.15 -12.45 -20.58
N ALA A 165 6.86 -12.31 -20.33
CA ALA A 165 6.33 -11.14 -19.63
C ALA A 165 6.84 -11.05 -18.18
N VAL A 166 7.02 -12.18 -17.50
CA VAL A 166 7.62 -12.24 -16.16
C VAL A 166 9.13 -11.95 -16.24
N ASP A 167 9.86 -12.55 -17.21
CA ASP A 167 11.29 -12.25 -17.44
C ASP A 167 11.52 -10.75 -17.60
N GLN A 168 10.68 -10.08 -18.39
CA GLN A 168 10.76 -8.62 -18.58
C GLN A 168 10.59 -7.86 -17.28
N ARG A 169 9.70 -8.29 -16.36
CA ARG A 169 9.54 -7.66 -15.03
C ARG A 169 10.80 -7.87 -14.18
N ALA A 170 11.36 -9.05 -14.20
CA ALA A 170 12.61 -9.34 -13.49
C ALA A 170 13.79 -8.49 -14.02
N VAL A 171 13.95 -8.41 -15.34
CA VAL A 171 15.05 -7.65 -15.99
C VAL A 171 15.03 -6.17 -15.62
N VAL A 172 13.85 -5.55 -15.56
CA VAL A 172 13.72 -4.13 -15.14
C VAL A 172 13.75 -3.95 -13.62
N GLY A 173 13.84 -5.03 -12.85
CA GLY A 173 13.93 -5.02 -11.40
C GLY A 173 12.61 -4.69 -10.71
N ALA A 174 11.47 -5.14 -11.25
CA ALA A 174 10.20 -5.05 -10.55
C ALA A 174 10.22 -5.88 -9.25
N ASP A 175 9.51 -5.45 -8.22
CA ASP A 175 9.50 -6.10 -6.91
C ASP A 175 8.46 -7.24 -6.84
N CYS A 176 7.49 -7.26 -7.75
CA CYS A 176 6.44 -8.26 -7.87
C CYS A 176 5.85 -8.25 -9.29
N VAL A 177 4.95 -9.19 -9.56
CA VAL A 177 4.14 -9.23 -10.78
C VAL A 177 2.67 -8.93 -10.43
N LYS A 178 1.99 -8.11 -11.22
CA LYS A 178 0.53 -7.94 -11.17
C LYS A 178 -0.11 -8.57 -12.37
N ILE A 179 -1.00 -9.55 -12.15
CA ILE A 179 -1.86 -10.11 -13.20
C ILE A 179 -3.26 -9.50 -13.15
N TYR A 180 -3.93 -9.51 -14.34
CA TYR A 180 -5.22 -8.85 -14.47
C TYR A 180 -6.30 -9.75 -15.08
N THR A 181 -7.48 -9.20 -15.26
CA THR A 181 -8.78 -9.89 -15.34
C THR A 181 -8.99 -10.83 -16.51
N LYS A 182 -8.27 -10.65 -17.62
CA LYS A 182 -8.44 -11.48 -18.83
C LYS A 182 -7.47 -12.64 -18.95
N LEU A 183 -6.56 -12.77 -17.97
CA LEU A 183 -5.69 -13.94 -17.92
C LEU A 183 -6.51 -15.22 -17.73
N THR A 184 -6.18 -16.28 -18.48
CA THR A 184 -6.87 -17.57 -18.43
C THR A 184 -6.06 -18.60 -17.64
N PRO A 185 -6.65 -19.72 -17.15
CA PRO A 185 -5.93 -20.72 -16.37
C PRO A 185 -4.73 -21.34 -17.08
N ASP A 186 -4.78 -21.51 -18.39
CA ASP A 186 -3.70 -22.07 -19.22
C ASP A 186 -2.49 -21.14 -19.36
N LEU A 187 -2.70 -19.82 -19.20
CA LEU A 187 -1.65 -18.80 -19.18
C LEU A 187 -1.13 -18.55 -17.75
N LEU A 188 -1.97 -18.78 -16.72
CA LEU A 188 -1.60 -18.58 -15.32
C LEU A 188 -0.47 -19.53 -14.89
N ALA A 189 -0.59 -20.81 -15.21
CA ALA A 189 0.38 -21.83 -14.75
C ALA A 189 1.82 -21.53 -15.21
N PRO A 190 2.11 -21.27 -16.52
CA PRO A 190 3.47 -20.94 -16.96
C PRO A 190 3.97 -19.60 -16.42
N LEU A 191 3.07 -18.61 -16.19
CA LEU A 191 3.41 -17.34 -15.58
C LEU A 191 3.88 -17.54 -14.13
N LEU A 192 3.15 -18.33 -13.34
CA LEU A 192 3.50 -18.60 -11.94
C LEU A 192 4.77 -19.43 -11.79
N ASP A 193 4.99 -20.40 -12.68
CA ASP A 193 6.20 -21.20 -12.73
C ASP A 193 7.45 -20.33 -12.97
N GLU A 194 7.38 -19.38 -13.91
CA GLU A 194 8.45 -18.42 -14.17
C GLU A 194 8.64 -17.45 -12.99
N ALA A 195 7.54 -16.92 -12.47
CA ALA A 195 7.59 -16.00 -11.33
C ALA A 195 8.20 -16.67 -10.08
N ALA A 196 7.90 -17.94 -9.83
CA ALA A 196 8.51 -18.71 -8.75
C ALA A 196 10.02 -18.91 -8.96
N THR A 197 10.44 -19.22 -10.20
CA THR A 197 11.86 -19.36 -10.56
C THR A 197 12.63 -18.06 -10.29
N LEU A 198 12.03 -16.92 -10.62
CA LEU A 198 12.61 -15.58 -10.45
C LEU A 198 12.32 -14.96 -9.07
N ARG A 199 11.61 -15.68 -8.17
CA ARG A 199 11.22 -15.24 -6.83
C ARG A 199 10.42 -13.94 -6.81
N LEU A 200 9.58 -13.75 -7.82
CA LEU A 200 8.66 -12.61 -7.89
C LEU A 200 7.27 -13.01 -7.39
N PRO A 201 6.79 -12.47 -6.27
CA PRO A 201 5.42 -12.73 -5.82
C PRO A 201 4.40 -12.19 -6.82
N VAL A 202 3.30 -12.92 -7.03
CA VAL A 202 2.25 -12.56 -7.98
C VAL A 202 1.02 -12.06 -7.26
N ALA A 203 0.64 -10.80 -7.50
CA ALA A 203 -0.60 -10.18 -7.05
C ALA A 203 -1.68 -10.33 -8.14
N ALA A 204 -2.88 -10.74 -7.78
CA ALA A 204 -3.91 -11.12 -8.74
C ALA A 204 -5.21 -10.30 -8.59
N HIS A 205 -5.58 -9.54 -9.65
CA HIS A 205 -6.95 -9.07 -9.85
C HIS A 205 -7.61 -10.00 -10.85
N LEU A 206 -8.38 -10.94 -10.34
CA LEU A 206 -8.96 -12.03 -11.14
C LEU A 206 -10.22 -11.59 -11.89
N GLY A 207 -10.55 -12.32 -12.95
CA GLY A 207 -11.78 -12.13 -13.72
C GLY A 207 -12.19 -13.44 -14.39
N LYS A 208 -11.34 -14.01 -15.24
CA LYS A 208 -11.55 -15.28 -15.94
C LYS A 208 -11.07 -16.51 -15.15
N ILE A 209 -10.58 -16.31 -13.95
CA ILE A 209 -10.11 -17.37 -13.02
C ILE A 209 -10.81 -17.13 -11.68
N ASP A 210 -11.29 -18.19 -11.04
CA ASP A 210 -11.82 -18.07 -9.68
C ASP A 210 -10.71 -18.05 -8.63
N ALA A 211 -11.03 -17.51 -7.45
CA ALA A 211 -10.07 -17.32 -6.36
C ALA A 211 -9.43 -18.62 -5.86
N LEU A 212 -10.18 -19.74 -5.78
CA LEU A 212 -9.65 -21.01 -5.31
C LEU A 212 -8.67 -21.62 -6.30
N THR A 213 -8.96 -21.54 -7.60
CA THR A 213 -8.06 -21.98 -8.65
C THR A 213 -6.75 -21.18 -8.64
N ALA A 214 -6.82 -19.85 -8.56
CA ALA A 214 -5.64 -19.01 -8.52
C ALA A 214 -4.78 -19.23 -7.25
N ALA A 215 -5.42 -19.34 -6.08
CA ALA A 215 -4.74 -19.58 -4.82
C ALA A 215 -4.02 -20.95 -4.79
N ARG A 216 -4.65 -22.01 -5.29
CA ARG A 216 -4.03 -23.34 -5.43
C ARG A 216 -2.88 -23.35 -6.42
N ALA A 217 -2.94 -22.51 -7.44
CA ALA A 217 -1.87 -22.36 -8.42
C ALA A 217 -0.65 -21.58 -7.86
N GLY A 218 -0.79 -20.88 -6.73
CA GLY A 218 0.32 -20.25 -6.03
C GLY A 218 0.42 -18.72 -6.21
N VAL A 219 -0.69 -18.00 -6.49
CA VAL A 219 -0.67 -16.54 -6.39
C VAL A 219 -0.40 -16.12 -4.95
N ALA A 220 0.40 -15.06 -4.76
CA ALA A 220 0.78 -14.58 -3.44
C ALA A 220 -0.35 -13.79 -2.76
N SER A 221 -1.11 -12.99 -3.53
CA SER A 221 -2.23 -12.21 -3.00
C SER A 221 -3.40 -12.09 -3.98
N LEU A 222 -4.61 -12.04 -3.41
CA LEU A 222 -5.85 -11.73 -4.09
C LEU A 222 -6.24 -10.28 -3.76
N GLU A 223 -6.34 -9.47 -4.78
CA GLU A 223 -6.71 -8.06 -4.69
C GLU A 223 -8.23 -7.91 -4.82
N HIS A 224 -8.84 -7.01 -4.04
CA HIS A 224 -10.28 -6.68 -4.09
C HIS A 224 -11.21 -7.88 -3.83
N MET A 225 -10.70 -9.00 -3.30
CA MET A 225 -11.45 -10.26 -3.17
C MET A 225 -11.98 -10.76 -4.54
N ALA A 226 -11.34 -10.34 -5.65
CA ALA A 226 -11.72 -10.73 -7.00
C ALA A 226 -11.66 -12.25 -7.18
N GLY A 227 -12.62 -12.80 -7.91
CA GLY A 227 -12.74 -14.25 -8.14
C GLY A 227 -13.44 -15.02 -7.01
N VAL A 228 -13.75 -14.39 -5.87
CA VAL A 228 -14.46 -15.04 -4.76
C VAL A 228 -15.91 -15.34 -5.13
N VAL A 229 -16.59 -14.42 -5.82
CA VAL A 229 -17.97 -14.63 -6.30
C VAL A 229 -18.02 -15.82 -7.23
N GLN A 230 -17.05 -15.95 -8.15
CA GLN A 230 -16.93 -17.08 -9.07
C GLN A 230 -16.71 -18.40 -8.30
N ALA A 231 -15.89 -18.39 -7.26
CA ALA A 231 -15.62 -19.56 -6.42
C ALA A 231 -16.82 -19.96 -5.55
N ALA A 232 -17.67 -19.01 -5.17
CA ALA A 232 -18.81 -19.23 -4.28
C ALA A 232 -20.12 -19.57 -5.00
N THR A 233 -20.23 -19.28 -6.30
CA THR A 233 -21.44 -19.56 -7.10
C THR A 233 -21.37 -20.95 -7.75
N PRO A 234 -22.49 -21.68 -7.88
CA PRO A 234 -22.51 -22.96 -8.60
C PRO A 234 -22.38 -22.81 -10.13
N SER A 235 -22.58 -21.62 -10.68
CA SER A 235 -22.58 -21.36 -12.13
C SER A 235 -21.71 -20.15 -12.50
N PRO A 236 -20.37 -20.25 -12.43
CA PRO A 236 -19.46 -19.10 -12.62
C PRO A 236 -19.31 -18.65 -14.07
N GLY A 237 -19.75 -19.43 -15.06
CA GLY A 237 -19.50 -19.17 -16.47
C GLY A 237 -19.98 -17.82 -17.00
N ALA A 238 -21.06 -17.25 -16.44
CA ALA A 238 -21.53 -15.91 -16.80
C ALA A 238 -20.56 -14.82 -16.34
N TYR A 239 -19.98 -14.98 -15.14
CA TYR A 239 -18.96 -14.05 -14.59
C TYR A 239 -17.70 -14.07 -15.44
N PHE A 240 -17.17 -15.26 -15.79
CA PHE A 240 -15.99 -15.39 -16.65
C PHE A 240 -16.19 -14.72 -18.01
N ARG A 241 -17.33 -14.92 -18.66
CA ARG A 241 -17.66 -14.27 -19.95
C ARG A 241 -17.84 -12.75 -19.81
N ALA A 242 -18.38 -12.27 -18.69
CA ALA A 242 -18.56 -10.84 -18.49
C ALA A 242 -17.23 -10.08 -18.46
N HIS A 243 -16.15 -10.71 -18.00
CA HIS A 243 -14.81 -10.13 -17.97
C HIS A 243 -14.13 -10.01 -19.36
N ASP A 244 -14.78 -10.37 -20.45
CA ASP A 244 -14.38 -9.91 -21.79
C ASP A 244 -14.42 -8.38 -21.88
N GLN A 245 -15.28 -7.74 -21.07
CA GLN A 245 -15.37 -6.30 -20.87
C GLN A 245 -15.24 -6.00 -19.36
N PHE A 246 -14.17 -5.35 -18.96
CA PHE A 246 -13.82 -5.13 -17.56
C PHE A 246 -14.98 -4.58 -16.71
N LEU A 247 -15.53 -3.43 -17.09
CA LEU A 247 -16.61 -2.79 -16.32
C LEU A 247 -17.89 -3.65 -16.24
N ARG A 248 -18.18 -4.45 -17.27
CA ARG A 248 -19.29 -5.41 -17.23
C ARG A 248 -19.01 -6.55 -16.25
N GLY A 249 -17.79 -7.09 -16.29
CA GLY A 249 -17.35 -8.14 -15.36
C GLY A 249 -17.39 -7.66 -13.93
N TRP A 250 -16.81 -6.49 -13.67
CA TRP A 250 -16.84 -5.84 -12.37
C TRP A 250 -18.25 -5.61 -11.85
N THR A 251 -19.15 -5.04 -12.69
CA THR A 251 -20.55 -4.80 -12.32
C THR A 251 -21.26 -6.08 -11.87
N LEU A 252 -21.07 -7.16 -12.64
CA LEU A 252 -21.70 -8.43 -12.34
C LEU A 252 -21.12 -9.04 -11.04
N GLU A 253 -19.81 -9.01 -10.87
CA GLU A 253 -19.12 -9.53 -9.70
C GLU A 253 -19.49 -8.72 -8.46
N GLU A 254 -19.42 -7.39 -8.52
CA GLU A 254 -19.73 -6.51 -7.40
C GLU A 254 -21.19 -6.67 -6.93
N GLY A 255 -22.15 -6.70 -7.86
CA GLY A 255 -23.55 -6.95 -7.54
C GLY A 255 -23.82 -8.38 -7.06
N GLY A 256 -23.06 -9.34 -7.58
CA GLY A 256 -23.16 -10.77 -7.32
C GLY A 256 -22.97 -11.16 -5.86
N TRP A 257 -22.12 -10.45 -5.12
CA TRP A 257 -21.91 -10.69 -3.70
C TRP A 257 -23.21 -10.74 -2.90
N SER A 258 -24.17 -9.86 -3.21
CA SER A 258 -25.45 -9.75 -2.49
C SER A 258 -26.32 -11.00 -2.64
N THR A 259 -26.08 -11.82 -3.66
CA THR A 259 -26.88 -13.03 -3.96
C THR A 259 -26.23 -14.32 -3.49
N LEU A 260 -24.99 -14.26 -2.98
CA LEU A 260 -24.27 -15.46 -2.53
C LEU A 260 -24.88 -16.05 -1.28
N ASP A 261 -24.93 -17.37 -1.23
CA ASP A 261 -25.22 -18.10 -0.02
C ASP A 261 -24.13 -17.87 1.06
N SER A 262 -24.56 -17.60 2.30
CA SER A 262 -23.67 -17.32 3.43
C SER A 262 -22.73 -18.49 3.73
N ALA A 263 -23.20 -19.72 3.64
CA ALA A 263 -22.37 -20.91 3.89
C ALA A 263 -21.35 -21.13 2.77
N ALA A 264 -21.69 -20.79 1.52
CA ALA A 264 -20.76 -20.83 0.39
C ALA A 264 -19.62 -19.79 0.58
N VAL A 265 -19.94 -18.56 0.98
CA VAL A 265 -18.95 -17.52 1.28
C VAL A 265 -18.00 -17.98 2.39
N ALA A 266 -18.55 -18.50 3.51
CA ALA A 266 -17.75 -18.99 4.63
C ALA A 266 -16.86 -20.18 4.24
N ARG A 267 -17.35 -21.09 3.38
CA ARG A 267 -16.57 -22.22 2.87
C ARG A 267 -15.40 -21.74 2.01
N VAL A 268 -15.63 -20.83 1.07
CA VAL A 268 -14.58 -20.26 0.21
C VAL A 268 -13.53 -19.54 1.06
N ALA A 269 -13.94 -18.72 2.03
CA ALA A 269 -13.03 -18.00 2.93
C ALA A 269 -12.11 -18.97 3.68
N ARG A 270 -12.67 -20.02 4.30
CA ARG A 270 -11.87 -21.04 5.02
C ARG A 270 -10.93 -21.80 4.08
N THR A 271 -11.39 -22.16 2.89
CA THR A 271 -10.56 -22.89 1.93
C THR A 271 -9.40 -22.03 1.43
N LEU A 272 -9.64 -20.75 1.16
CA LEU A 272 -8.58 -19.80 0.77
C LEU A 272 -7.56 -19.59 1.90
N ALA A 273 -8.00 -19.42 3.14
CA ALA A 273 -7.09 -19.29 4.28
C ALA A 273 -6.14 -20.49 4.41
N ALA A 274 -6.60 -21.71 4.10
CA ALA A 274 -5.78 -22.92 4.12
C ALA A 274 -4.74 -23.00 2.99
N THR A 275 -4.83 -22.19 1.95
CA THR A 275 -3.84 -22.12 0.86
C THR A 275 -2.69 -21.15 1.14
N HIS A 276 -2.72 -20.45 2.27
CA HIS A 276 -1.76 -19.38 2.63
C HIS A 276 -1.71 -18.19 1.68
N VAL A 277 -2.67 -18.06 0.76
CA VAL A 277 -2.81 -16.84 -0.05
C VAL A 277 -3.18 -15.67 0.86
N ALA A 278 -2.56 -14.51 0.64
CA ALA A 278 -2.97 -13.27 1.30
C ALA A 278 -4.20 -12.66 0.60
N ILE A 279 -5.01 -11.90 1.34
CA ILE A 279 -5.99 -11.00 0.72
C ILE A 279 -5.65 -9.55 1.02
N VAL A 280 -5.84 -8.68 0.01
CA VAL A 280 -5.86 -7.22 0.15
C VAL A 280 -7.27 -6.78 -0.25
N PRO A 281 -8.20 -6.68 0.70
CA PRO A 281 -9.62 -6.61 0.38
C PRO A 281 -10.03 -5.28 -0.22
N THR A 282 -9.32 -4.19 0.09
CA THR A 282 -9.65 -2.83 -0.37
C THR A 282 -11.14 -2.50 -0.19
N LEU A 283 -11.65 -2.76 1.02
CA LEU A 283 -13.06 -2.51 1.33
C LEU A 283 -13.48 -1.07 1.05
N VAL A 284 -12.52 -0.14 1.18
CA VAL A 284 -12.74 1.28 0.86
C VAL A 284 -13.05 1.50 -0.63
N LEU A 285 -12.47 0.72 -1.55
CA LEU A 285 -12.83 0.75 -2.97
C LEU A 285 -14.30 0.37 -3.16
N HIS A 286 -14.72 -0.78 -2.62
CA HIS A 286 -16.10 -1.26 -2.69
C HIS A 286 -17.09 -0.26 -2.07
N GLU A 287 -16.73 0.32 -0.93
CA GLU A 287 -17.54 1.35 -0.28
C GLU A 287 -17.71 2.58 -1.17
N MET A 288 -16.62 3.15 -1.71
CA MET A 288 -16.67 4.34 -2.56
C MET A 288 -17.41 4.06 -3.86
N MET A 289 -17.16 2.90 -4.52
CA MET A 289 -17.88 2.51 -5.74
C MET A 289 -19.40 2.40 -5.50
N SER A 290 -19.81 1.95 -4.34
CA SER A 290 -21.25 1.83 -3.98
C SER A 290 -21.94 3.18 -3.78
N ARG A 291 -21.17 4.28 -3.60
CA ARG A 291 -21.64 5.62 -3.22
C ARG A 291 -21.33 6.69 -4.25
N LEU A 292 -20.98 6.33 -5.48
CA LEU A 292 -20.65 7.28 -6.55
C LEU A 292 -21.80 8.23 -6.93
N ASP A 293 -23.04 7.94 -6.52
CA ASP A 293 -24.20 8.81 -6.65
C ASP A 293 -24.27 9.90 -5.57
N ASN A 294 -23.37 9.91 -4.59
CA ASN A 294 -23.33 10.92 -3.54
C ASN A 294 -22.34 12.06 -3.92
N PRO A 295 -22.84 13.24 -4.35
CA PRO A 295 -21.97 14.33 -4.79
C PRO A 295 -21.13 14.94 -3.68
N THR A 296 -21.54 14.80 -2.41
CA THR A 296 -20.81 15.38 -1.27
C THR A 296 -19.45 14.72 -1.04
N LEU A 297 -19.23 13.52 -1.58
CA LEU A 297 -17.94 12.83 -1.47
C LEU A 297 -16.80 13.54 -2.19
N LEU A 298 -17.09 14.38 -3.19
CA LEU A 298 -16.07 15.20 -3.86
C LEU A 298 -15.62 16.42 -3.05
N SER A 299 -16.33 16.75 -1.96
CA SER A 299 -15.99 17.84 -1.03
C SER A 299 -15.76 17.36 0.40
N ARG A 300 -15.62 16.04 0.60
CA ARG A 300 -15.31 15.46 1.91
C ARG A 300 -13.89 15.83 2.37
N PRO A 301 -13.63 15.84 3.69
CA PRO A 301 -12.28 16.08 4.22
C PRO A 301 -11.23 15.20 3.54
N GLY A 302 -10.07 15.79 3.22
CA GLY A 302 -8.96 15.16 2.50
C GLY A 302 -9.01 15.32 0.97
N MET A 303 -10.16 15.68 0.39
CA MET A 303 -10.24 15.96 -1.05
C MET A 303 -9.51 17.27 -1.44
N GLU A 304 -9.27 18.16 -0.48
CA GLU A 304 -8.40 19.34 -0.65
C GLU A 304 -6.93 18.96 -0.94
N ASP A 305 -6.49 17.81 -0.47
CA ASP A 305 -5.15 17.29 -0.75
C ASP A 305 -5.00 16.74 -2.19
N VAL A 306 -6.11 16.60 -2.93
CA VAL A 306 -6.13 16.04 -4.30
C VAL A 306 -6.12 17.19 -5.30
N PRO A 307 -5.11 17.28 -6.21
CA PRO A 307 -5.10 18.32 -7.25
C PRO A 307 -6.36 18.31 -8.12
N ALA A 308 -6.78 19.49 -8.56
CA ALA A 308 -7.95 19.61 -9.45
C ALA A 308 -7.79 18.80 -10.75
N ALA A 309 -6.55 18.67 -11.24
CA ALA A 309 -6.20 17.93 -12.46
C ALA A 309 -6.13 16.40 -12.26
N ALA A 310 -6.22 15.89 -11.03
CA ALA A 310 -6.15 14.44 -10.75
C ALA A 310 -7.46 13.73 -11.15
N ALA A 311 -7.64 13.50 -12.45
CA ALA A 311 -8.84 12.88 -13.00
C ALA A 311 -9.06 11.44 -12.48
N SER A 312 -7.98 10.71 -12.17
CA SER A 312 -8.07 9.38 -11.57
C SER A 312 -8.96 9.36 -10.33
N VAL A 313 -8.85 10.39 -9.47
CA VAL A 313 -9.66 10.51 -8.24
C VAL A 313 -10.97 11.25 -8.47
N ARG A 314 -10.99 12.28 -9.32
CA ARG A 314 -12.11 13.23 -9.41
C ARG A 314 -13.14 12.93 -10.50
N ASP A 315 -12.80 12.11 -11.53
CA ASP A 315 -13.70 11.84 -12.67
C ASP A 315 -14.77 10.79 -12.35
N VAL A 316 -15.57 11.04 -11.32
CA VAL A 316 -16.70 10.18 -10.92
C VAL A 316 -17.75 10.08 -12.04
N GLN A 317 -18.11 11.22 -12.66
CA GLN A 317 -19.11 11.25 -13.70
C GLN A 317 -18.66 10.53 -14.98
N GLY A 318 -17.37 10.61 -15.30
CA GLY A 318 -16.78 9.86 -16.42
C GLY A 318 -16.87 8.35 -16.18
N LEU A 319 -16.55 7.90 -14.97
CA LEU A 319 -16.69 6.47 -14.62
C LEU A 319 -18.13 6.00 -14.71
N LEU A 320 -19.09 6.72 -14.11
CA LEU A 320 -20.51 6.37 -14.16
C LEU A 320 -21.03 6.22 -15.59
N ARG A 321 -20.63 7.16 -16.48
CA ARG A 321 -21.01 7.07 -17.92
C ARG A 321 -20.37 5.88 -18.63
N ARG A 322 -19.05 5.65 -18.43
CA ARG A 322 -18.33 4.53 -19.09
C ARG A 322 -18.85 3.17 -18.62
N ALA A 323 -19.17 3.04 -17.33
CA ALA A 323 -19.69 1.81 -16.75
C ALA A 323 -21.19 1.59 -17.00
N GLY A 324 -21.90 2.65 -17.32
CA GLY A 324 -23.38 2.63 -17.44
C GLY A 324 -24.07 2.47 -16.09
N TRP A 325 -23.37 2.78 -14.97
CA TRP A 325 -23.91 2.62 -13.62
C TRP A 325 -24.92 3.70 -13.29
N ARG A 326 -26.05 3.24 -12.74
CA ARG A 326 -27.17 4.05 -12.30
C ARG A 326 -27.58 3.60 -10.89
N ALA A 327 -28.65 4.16 -10.38
CA ALA A 327 -29.16 3.85 -9.03
C ALA A 327 -29.36 2.33 -8.75
N PRO A 328 -29.85 1.49 -9.71
CA PRO A 328 -29.98 0.05 -9.47
C PRO A 328 -28.66 -0.66 -9.20
N GLU A 329 -27.61 -0.38 -10.00
CA GLU A 329 -26.29 -0.99 -9.85
C GLU A 329 -25.67 -0.55 -8.50
N LEU A 330 -25.65 0.74 -8.21
CA LEU A 330 -25.10 1.27 -6.97
C LEU A 330 -25.85 0.74 -5.73
N LYS A 331 -27.18 0.54 -5.85
CA LYS A 331 -27.97 -0.11 -4.79
C LYS A 331 -27.57 -1.58 -4.59
N ALA A 332 -27.27 -2.30 -5.68
CA ALA A 332 -26.78 -3.68 -5.61
C ALA A 332 -25.41 -3.72 -4.93
N PHE A 333 -24.48 -2.82 -5.26
CA PHE A 333 -23.17 -2.71 -4.65
C PHE A 333 -23.28 -2.45 -3.14
N ARG A 334 -24.16 -1.51 -2.70
CA ARG A 334 -24.42 -1.28 -1.26
C ARG A 334 -24.90 -2.54 -0.52
N ARG A 335 -25.73 -3.37 -1.15
CA ARG A 335 -26.20 -4.62 -0.54
C ARG A 335 -25.08 -5.67 -0.42
N SER A 336 -24.12 -5.62 -1.31
CA SER A 336 -22.99 -6.55 -1.37
C SER A 336 -22.05 -6.41 -0.18
N ARG A 337 -21.94 -5.20 0.42
CA ARG A 337 -21.03 -4.91 1.51
C ARG A 337 -21.13 -5.91 2.68
N ALA A 338 -22.35 -6.28 3.09
CA ALA A 338 -22.55 -7.24 4.18
C ALA A 338 -21.92 -8.62 3.93
N ARG A 339 -21.89 -9.07 2.66
CA ARG A 339 -21.26 -10.33 2.25
C ARG A 339 -19.74 -10.22 2.12
N GLN A 340 -19.25 -9.08 1.65
CA GLN A 340 -17.82 -8.76 1.61
C GLN A 340 -17.25 -8.71 3.03
N ASP A 341 -17.92 -8.04 3.97
CA ASP A 341 -17.54 -8.01 5.39
C ASP A 341 -17.60 -9.42 6.04
N GLN A 342 -18.61 -10.22 5.68
CA GLN A 342 -18.68 -11.62 6.10
C GLN A 342 -17.47 -12.41 5.62
N PHE A 343 -17.08 -12.26 4.35
CA PHE A 343 -15.93 -12.97 3.79
C PHE A 343 -14.65 -12.61 4.54
N VAL A 344 -14.38 -11.33 4.76
CA VAL A 344 -13.20 -10.84 5.50
C VAL A 344 -13.17 -11.45 6.91
N ARG A 345 -14.31 -11.42 7.62
CA ARG A 345 -14.45 -11.99 8.96
C ARG A 345 -14.18 -13.49 9.01
N GLU A 346 -14.75 -14.25 8.07
CA GLU A 346 -14.56 -15.70 8.00
C GLU A 346 -13.13 -16.08 7.59
N PHE A 347 -12.52 -15.31 6.68
CA PHE A 347 -11.13 -15.51 6.27
C PHE A 347 -10.16 -15.24 7.44
N LYS A 348 -10.39 -14.15 8.19
CA LYS A 348 -9.65 -13.82 9.42
C LYS A 348 -9.79 -14.92 10.47
N ARG A 349 -11.03 -15.39 10.73
CA ARG A 349 -11.30 -16.48 11.71
C ARG A 349 -10.59 -17.79 11.36
N ALA A 350 -10.39 -18.04 10.08
CA ALA A 350 -9.65 -19.19 9.58
C ALA A 350 -8.12 -19.02 9.60
N GLY A 351 -7.62 -17.91 10.14
CA GLY A 351 -6.18 -17.62 10.24
C GLY A 351 -5.55 -17.07 8.95
N GLY A 352 -6.35 -16.64 7.99
CA GLY A 352 -5.85 -16.07 6.74
C GLY A 352 -5.11 -14.75 6.93
N LEU A 353 -4.11 -14.48 6.08
CA LEU A 353 -3.35 -13.23 6.08
C LEU A 353 -4.13 -12.13 5.38
N ILE A 354 -4.47 -11.07 6.12
CA ILE A 354 -5.09 -9.85 5.59
C ILE A 354 -4.06 -8.72 5.65
N ALA A 355 -3.76 -8.10 4.51
CA ALA A 355 -3.02 -6.85 4.46
C ALA A 355 -3.96 -5.71 4.04
N ALA A 356 -3.80 -4.53 4.65
CA ALA A 356 -4.60 -3.37 4.29
C ALA A 356 -4.07 -2.70 3.02
N GLY A 357 -4.97 -2.32 2.13
CA GLY A 357 -4.67 -1.58 0.92
C GLY A 357 -5.83 -0.67 0.53
N SER A 358 -5.56 0.45 -0.13
CA SER A 358 -6.58 1.46 -0.42
C SER A 358 -7.09 1.47 -1.85
N ASP A 359 -6.31 0.93 -2.79
CA ASP A 359 -6.51 1.10 -4.24
C ASP A 359 -6.49 2.59 -4.69
N ALA A 360 -5.86 3.48 -3.90
CA ALA A 360 -5.66 4.86 -4.30
C ALA A 360 -4.55 4.92 -5.41
N ALA A 361 -4.69 5.76 -6.45
CA ALA A 361 -5.65 6.83 -6.62
C ALA A 361 -6.72 6.47 -7.69
N ASN A 362 -7.73 5.70 -7.30
CA ASN A 362 -8.94 5.54 -8.09
C ASN A 362 -10.01 6.54 -7.65
N GLN A 363 -11.20 6.54 -8.29
CA GLN A 363 -12.24 7.51 -8.02
C GLN A 363 -12.62 7.57 -6.54
N LEU A 364 -12.57 8.78 -5.98
CA LEU A 364 -12.80 9.08 -4.56
C LEU A 364 -11.78 8.49 -3.58
N LEU A 365 -10.76 7.78 -4.02
CA LEU A 365 -9.73 7.20 -3.17
C LEU A 365 -8.54 8.15 -3.03
N VAL A 366 -8.45 8.81 -1.90
CA VAL A 366 -7.42 9.81 -1.60
C VAL A 366 -6.16 9.13 -1.12
N PRO A 367 -5.01 9.32 -1.80
CA PRO A 367 -3.73 8.74 -1.38
C PRO A 367 -3.42 9.03 0.10
N GLY A 368 -3.15 7.96 0.85
CA GLY A 368 -2.90 7.99 2.28
C GLY A 368 -4.18 7.99 3.13
N LEU A 369 -5.09 8.95 2.94
CA LEU A 369 -6.34 9.01 3.72
C LEU A 369 -7.20 7.75 3.56
N SER A 370 -7.32 7.23 2.33
CA SER A 370 -8.16 6.05 2.09
C SER A 370 -7.66 4.79 2.77
N LEU A 371 -6.39 4.72 3.17
CA LEU A 371 -5.91 3.63 4.02
C LEU A 371 -6.52 3.68 5.43
N HIS A 372 -6.71 4.86 6.02
CA HIS A 372 -7.39 5.00 7.32
C HIS A 372 -8.88 4.63 7.23
N GLU A 373 -9.50 4.90 6.07
CA GLU A 373 -10.87 4.47 5.80
C GLU A 373 -10.95 2.95 5.69
N GLU A 374 -9.98 2.33 5.00
CA GLU A 374 -9.84 0.87 4.95
C GLU A 374 -9.71 0.27 6.35
N LEU A 375 -8.86 0.83 7.23
CA LEU A 375 -8.71 0.37 8.61
C LEU A 375 -10.04 0.40 9.37
N SER A 376 -10.82 1.48 9.22
CA SER A 376 -12.13 1.60 9.84
C SER A 376 -13.11 0.55 9.31
N LEU A 377 -13.09 0.27 8.01
CA LEU A 377 -13.93 -0.76 7.39
C LEU A 377 -13.51 -2.17 7.78
N LEU A 378 -12.21 -2.44 7.91
CA LEU A 378 -11.71 -3.72 8.43
C LEU A 378 -12.18 -3.97 9.87
N VAL A 379 -12.19 -2.94 10.72
CA VAL A 379 -12.76 -3.04 12.09
C VAL A 379 -14.28 -3.31 12.00
N GLY A 380 -14.99 -2.61 11.13
CA GLY A 380 -16.41 -2.86 10.86
C GLY A 380 -16.69 -4.28 10.35
N ALA A 381 -15.78 -4.87 9.59
CA ALA A 381 -15.84 -6.24 9.11
C ALA A 381 -15.49 -7.30 10.18
N GLY A 382 -14.99 -6.89 11.37
CA GLY A 382 -14.79 -7.75 12.53
C GLY A 382 -13.32 -7.99 12.92
N LEU A 383 -12.39 -7.17 12.46
CA LEU A 383 -11.05 -7.09 13.03
C LEU A 383 -11.10 -6.23 14.30
N THR A 384 -10.22 -6.50 15.26
CA THR A 384 -9.97 -5.54 16.35
C THR A 384 -9.11 -4.38 15.82
N PRO A 385 -9.09 -3.22 16.49
CA PRO A 385 -8.22 -2.11 16.09
C PRO A 385 -6.74 -2.50 15.97
N LEU A 386 -6.21 -3.31 16.87
CA LEU A 386 -4.82 -3.82 16.81
C LEU A 386 -4.60 -4.77 15.61
N GLU A 387 -5.57 -5.60 15.27
CA GLU A 387 -5.50 -6.46 14.07
C GLU A 387 -5.52 -5.62 12.78
N ALA A 388 -6.35 -4.57 12.72
CA ALA A 388 -6.38 -3.65 11.59
C ALA A 388 -5.06 -2.88 11.46
N LEU A 389 -4.48 -2.38 12.56
CA LEU A 389 -3.13 -1.79 12.56
C LEU A 389 -2.08 -2.79 12.09
N THR A 390 -2.16 -4.04 12.54
CA THR A 390 -1.24 -5.09 12.10
C THR A 390 -1.38 -5.36 10.59
N ALA A 391 -2.60 -5.30 10.03
CA ALA A 391 -2.85 -5.43 8.60
C ALA A 391 -2.17 -4.31 7.78
N ALA A 392 -2.14 -3.08 8.29
CA ALA A 392 -1.49 -1.92 7.66
C ALA A 392 -0.03 -1.72 8.09
N THR A 393 0.59 -2.68 8.76
CA THR A 393 1.99 -2.59 9.20
C THR A 393 2.70 -3.91 8.93
N ARG A 394 2.84 -4.79 9.92
CA ARG A 394 3.57 -6.05 9.83
C ARG A 394 3.05 -6.96 8.71
N LYS A 395 1.73 -7.11 8.54
CA LYS A 395 1.16 -7.99 7.52
C LYS A 395 1.40 -7.48 6.09
N GLY A 396 1.36 -6.14 5.90
CA GLY A 396 1.81 -5.53 4.65
C GLY A 396 3.28 -5.81 4.36
N ALA A 397 4.16 -5.67 5.36
CA ALA A 397 5.58 -5.99 5.22
C ALA A 397 5.84 -7.48 4.94
N GLU A 398 5.16 -8.38 5.64
CA GLU A 398 5.23 -9.84 5.40
C GLU A 398 4.85 -10.17 3.96
N LEU A 399 3.76 -9.59 3.44
CA LEU A 399 3.31 -9.80 2.05
C LEU A 399 4.34 -9.37 1.00
N MET A 400 5.14 -8.34 1.31
CA MET A 400 6.17 -7.80 0.42
C MET A 400 7.56 -8.37 0.68
N HIS A 401 7.71 -9.32 1.62
CA HIS A 401 9.01 -9.84 2.09
C HIS A 401 9.96 -8.73 2.56
N ALA A 402 9.40 -7.69 3.20
CA ALA A 402 10.11 -6.50 3.67
C ALA A 402 10.38 -6.56 5.18
N ASP A 403 11.20 -7.51 5.61
CA ASP A 403 11.43 -7.86 7.02
C ASP A 403 11.93 -6.69 7.88
N SER A 404 12.57 -5.69 7.27
CA SER A 404 13.04 -4.49 7.99
C SER A 404 11.94 -3.50 8.36
N LEU A 405 10.70 -3.69 7.86
CA LEU A 405 9.56 -2.77 7.96
C LEU A 405 8.43 -3.31 8.84
N GLY A 406 7.44 -2.48 9.11
CA GLY A 406 6.15 -2.84 9.71
C GLY A 406 6.17 -3.17 11.19
N ARG A 407 7.32 -3.02 11.87
CA ARG A 407 7.47 -3.20 13.32
C ARG A 407 8.42 -2.19 13.93
N ILE A 408 8.17 -1.84 15.19
CA ILE A 408 9.10 -1.06 16.03
C ILE A 408 9.87 -2.04 16.92
N ALA A 409 11.08 -2.40 16.47
CA ALA A 409 11.96 -3.31 17.18
C ALA A 409 13.43 -3.02 16.83
N PRO A 410 14.39 -3.36 17.69
CA PRO A 410 15.80 -3.17 17.39
C PRO A 410 16.22 -3.75 16.03
N GLY A 411 17.01 -3.00 15.26
CA GLY A 411 17.47 -3.34 13.91
C GLY A 411 16.49 -3.04 12.77
N LYS A 412 15.24 -2.66 13.07
CA LYS A 412 14.26 -2.26 12.05
C LYS A 412 14.48 -0.82 11.59
N VAL A 413 13.99 -0.47 10.41
CA VAL A 413 14.01 0.90 9.91
C VAL A 413 13.11 1.77 10.80
N ALA A 414 13.56 2.98 11.10
CA ALA A 414 12.80 3.94 11.88
C ALA A 414 11.78 4.68 11.02
N ASP A 415 10.77 3.94 10.55
CA ASP A 415 9.55 4.45 9.92
C ASP A 415 8.43 4.37 10.96
N LEU A 416 8.02 5.53 11.51
CA LEU A 416 7.13 5.63 12.66
C LEU A 416 6.04 6.67 12.41
N VAL A 417 4.89 6.52 13.07
CA VAL A 417 3.85 7.56 13.17
C VAL A 417 3.58 7.86 14.63
N VAL A 418 3.62 9.13 14.98
CA VAL A 418 3.25 9.65 16.30
C VAL A 418 1.83 10.21 16.21
N LEU A 419 0.95 9.71 17.07
CA LEU A 419 -0.46 10.04 17.10
C LEU A 419 -0.83 10.81 18.38
N ASP A 420 -1.79 11.72 18.27
CA ASP A 420 -2.36 12.49 19.39
C ASP A 420 -3.38 11.70 20.23
N ALA A 421 -3.78 10.52 19.76
CA ALA A 421 -4.78 9.69 20.42
C ALA A 421 -4.45 8.19 20.29
N ASP A 422 -5.16 7.33 21.05
CA ASP A 422 -4.91 5.89 21.10
C ASP A 422 -5.73 5.13 20.05
N PRO A 423 -5.07 4.60 18.98
CA PRO A 423 -5.74 3.85 17.93
C PRO A 423 -6.14 2.42 18.36
N ALA A 424 -5.71 1.93 19.51
CA ALA A 424 -6.17 0.66 20.07
C ALA A 424 -7.56 0.79 20.68
N ALA A 425 -7.91 1.99 21.19
CA ALA A 425 -9.24 2.31 21.69
C ALA A 425 -10.21 2.68 20.55
N ASP A 426 -9.74 3.49 19.61
CA ASP A 426 -10.51 3.90 18.41
C ASP A 426 -9.60 3.96 17.19
N ILE A 427 -9.82 3.10 16.22
CA ILE A 427 -9.02 3.05 14.99
C ILE A 427 -9.05 4.38 14.22
N GLY A 428 -10.08 5.19 14.35
CA GLY A 428 -10.17 6.54 13.78
C GLY A 428 -9.06 7.48 14.26
N ALA A 429 -8.50 7.22 15.44
CA ALA A 429 -7.36 7.97 16.00
C ALA A 429 -6.10 7.92 15.13
N THR A 430 -5.96 6.95 14.23
CA THR A 430 -4.85 6.88 13.26
C THR A 430 -4.76 8.11 12.36
N ARG A 431 -5.83 8.89 12.23
CA ARG A 431 -5.86 10.15 11.45
C ARG A 431 -5.30 11.34 12.20
N HIS A 432 -5.14 11.27 13.52
CA HIS A 432 -4.66 12.37 14.37
C HIS A 432 -3.13 12.32 14.48
N ILE A 433 -2.46 12.63 13.37
CA ILE A 433 -1.01 12.50 13.21
C ILE A 433 -0.31 13.77 13.68
N ALA A 434 0.49 13.66 14.74
CA ALA A 434 1.38 14.74 15.19
C ALA A 434 2.67 14.79 14.36
N TRP A 435 3.29 13.62 14.11
CA TRP A 435 4.55 13.48 13.40
C TRP A 435 4.61 12.19 12.59
N VAL A 436 5.35 12.25 11.48
CA VAL A 436 5.75 11.07 10.72
C VAL A 436 7.28 11.00 10.73
N MET A 437 7.85 9.83 10.99
CA MET A 437 9.27 9.60 10.83
C MET A 437 9.49 8.65 9.66
N ILE A 438 10.35 9.04 8.73
CA ILE A 438 10.78 8.21 7.60
C ILE A 438 12.30 8.08 7.64
N ARG A 439 12.80 6.86 7.79
CA ARG A 439 14.24 6.56 7.87
C ARG A 439 14.94 7.41 8.93
N GLY A 440 14.30 7.58 10.10
CA GLY A 440 14.81 8.38 11.20
C GLY A 440 14.62 9.90 11.06
N ARG A 441 14.11 10.40 9.94
CA ARG A 441 13.84 11.83 9.75
C ARG A 441 12.41 12.19 10.16
N MET A 442 12.26 13.09 11.13
CA MET A 442 10.96 13.62 11.55
C MET A 442 10.39 14.60 10.54
N ILE A 443 9.10 14.42 10.21
CA ILE A 443 8.37 15.23 9.23
C ILE A 443 7.04 15.66 9.86
N PRO A 444 6.84 16.97 10.11
CA PRO A 444 5.53 17.49 10.53
C PRO A 444 4.60 17.55 9.31
N PRO A 445 3.42 16.87 9.33
CA PRO A 445 2.51 16.81 8.18
C PRO A 445 2.06 18.18 7.67
N ASP A 446 1.73 19.10 8.58
CA ASP A 446 1.27 20.43 8.22
C ASP A 446 2.35 21.27 7.53
N SER A 447 3.61 21.09 7.91
CA SER A 447 4.72 21.75 7.23
C SER A 447 4.90 21.22 5.81
N LEU A 448 4.68 19.94 5.60
CA LEU A 448 4.75 19.32 4.28
C LEU A 448 3.59 19.79 3.39
N ARG A 449 2.35 19.84 3.92
CA ARG A 449 1.18 20.37 3.18
C ARG A 449 1.40 21.81 2.67
N LYS A 450 2.08 22.66 3.45
CA LYS A 450 2.39 24.06 3.04
C LYS A 450 3.34 24.14 1.85
N THR A 451 4.05 23.08 1.49
CA THR A 451 4.95 23.06 0.32
C THR A 451 4.23 22.74 -0.98
N TRP A 452 2.96 22.32 -0.93
CA TRP A 452 2.22 22.00 -2.14
C TRP A 452 1.77 23.31 -2.82
N ALA A 453 2.11 23.44 -4.11
CA ALA A 453 1.52 24.50 -4.92
C ALA A 453 0.02 24.21 -5.09
N HIS A 454 -0.81 25.18 -4.70
CA HIS A 454 -2.25 25.13 -4.89
C HIS A 454 -2.63 25.47 -6.33
#